data_cb9480b6dfb4a6ffc6df955850e4887b
#
_entry.id   cb9480b6dfb4a6ffc6df955850e4887b
#
_cell.length_a   1.000
_cell.length_b   1.000
_cell.length_c   1.000
_cell.angle_alpha   90.00
_cell.angle_beta   90.00
_cell.angle_gamma   90.00
#
_symmetry.space_group_name_H-M   'P 1'
#
loop_
_entity.id
_entity.type
_entity.pdbx_description
1 polymer ?
#
loop_
_entity_poly.entity_id
_entity_poly.type
_entity_poly.pdbx_seq_one_letter_code
_entity_poly.pdbx_strand_id
1 'polypeptide(L)'
;MISMKHLKTAFVTFVTILLSASLAAQQPQAKPASVQNTPIKLTSASDTVQYTLGAFIGQWFVKNGFGISNKALFDRGLTDVMTKKPTAIPDSVIAPLVSNYQLIVQGARSRQLEDQLFAALKGKPGVGVLPNGVHYIVVKAAQGIRANPADTVVLNAIGVFPDGTVFEDTFKKKQPIVTATNRLIPGLSEIVQLMPSGSVWRVFVPSVLGYGPAGVPNLIPPNTALVYDITLMEVKSKK
;
A
#
# COMPACT_ATOMS: atom_id res chain seq x y z
N MET A 1 6.63 40.21 -65.59
CA MET A 1 5.98 41.33 -66.28
C MET A 1 4.74 41.71 -65.52
N ILE A 2 4.75 42.92 -64.89
CA ILE A 2 3.60 43.82 -64.63
C ILE A 2 2.51 43.26 -63.72
N SER A 3 2.04 43.85 -62.67
CA SER A 3 2.10 45.19 -62.04
C SER A 3 1.05 45.21 -60.97
N MET A 4 1.41 45.49 -59.79
CA MET A 4 1.05 46.64 -58.94
C MET A 4 -0.43 47.14 -58.93
N LYS A 5 -0.86 47.37 -57.64
CA LYS A 5 -1.68 48.48 -57.13
C LYS A 5 -3.17 48.18 -56.99
N HIS A 6 -3.75 48.35 -55.87
CA HIS A 6 -4.20 49.42 -54.98
C HIS A 6 -5.06 48.78 -53.88
N LEU A 7 -4.81 48.99 -52.62
CA LEU A 7 -5.01 50.13 -51.73
C LEU A 7 -6.47 50.47 -51.44
N LYS A 8 -6.78 50.51 -50.14
CA LYS A 8 -7.88 51.19 -49.44
C LYS A 8 -9.13 50.32 -49.31
N THR A 9 -9.80 50.19 -48.18
CA THR A 9 -10.02 51.19 -47.11
C THR A 9 -10.59 50.44 -45.91
N ALA A 10 -10.25 50.89 -44.71
CA ALA A 10 -10.74 50.47 -43.40
C ALA A 10 -12.28 50.51 -43.28
N PHE A 11 -12.79 49.49 -42.58
CA PHE A 11 -14.04 49.67 -41.84
C PHE A 11 -13.87 49.08 -40.45
N VAL A 12 -13.61 49.96 -39.50
CA VAL A 12 -13.61 49.68 -38.08
C VAL A 12 -15.06 49.59 -37.67
N THR A 13 -15.55 48.39 -37.42
CA THR A 13 -16.82 48.21 -36.74
C THR A 13 -16.52 47.85 -35.30
N PHE A 14 -16.67 48.82 -34.44
CA PHE A 14 -16.63 48.71 -32.99
C PHE A 14 -17.86 47.91 -32.55
N VAL A 15 -17.69 46.62 -32.27
CA VAL A 15 -18.71 45.83 -31.55
C VAL A 15 -18.43 46.00 -30.07
N THR A 16 -19.17 46.87 -29.43
CA THR A 16 -19.25 46.99 -27.97
C THR A 16 -19.96 45.75 -27.44
N ILE A 17 -19.20 44.78 -26.99
CA ILE A 17 -19.74 43.68 -26.17
C ILE A 17 -19.96 44.23 -24.78
N LEU A 18 -21.23 44.43 -24.44
CA LEU A 18 -21.70 44.66 -23.08
C LEU A 18 -21.38 43.43 -22.25
N LEU A 19 -20.31 43.51 -21.47
CA LEU A 19 -20.00 42.52 -20.43
C LEU A 19 -21.02 42.73 -19.29
N SER A 20 -22.11 41.97 -19.33
CA SER A 20 -22.98 41.81 -18.18
C SER A 20 -22.23 41.02 -17.13
N ALA A 21 -21.62 41.68 -16.18
CA ALA A 21 -21.08 41.08 -14.97
C ALA A 21 -22.25 40.48 -14.17
N SER A 22 -22.47 39.18 -14.35
CA SER A 22 -23.28 38.41 -13.42
C SER A 22 -22.56 38.41 -12.07
N LEU A 23 -23.07 39.18 -11.15
CA LEU A 23 -22.71 39.12 -9.75
C LEU A 23 -23.18 37.75 -9.23
N ALA A 24 -22.38 36.69 -9.44
CA ALA A 24 -22.55 35.43 -8.73
C ALA A 24 -22.27 35.74 -7.27
N ALA A 25 -23.34 35.81 -6.49
CA ALA A 25 -23.25 35.88 -5.04
C ALA A 25 -22.39 34.67 -4.58
N GLN A 26 -21.16 34.95 -4.18
CA GLN A 26 -20.34 33.99 -3.47
C GLN A 26 -21.07 33.65 -2.17
N GLN A 27 -21.69 32.48 -2.13
CA GLN A 27 -22.12 31.93 -0.86
C GLN A 27 -20.89 31.85 0.05
N PRO A 28 -20.98 32.34 1.29
CA PRO A 28 -19.89 32.17 2.25
C PRO A 28 -19.60 30.69 2.40
N GLN A 29 -18.45 30.24 1.91
CA GLN A 29 -17.93 28.90 2.27
C GLN A 29 -17.83 28.88 3.80
N ALA A 30 -18.67 28.08 4.42
CA ALA A 30 -18.59 27.84 5.85
C ALA A 30 -17.16 27.35 6.14
N LYS A 31 -16.41 28.19 6.83
CA LYS A 31 -15.08 27.87 7.35
C LYS A 31 -15.21 26.55 8.11
N PRO A 32 -14.39 25.52 7.84
CA PRO A 32 -14.47 24.29 8.60
C PRO A 32 -14.37 24.65 10.09
N ALA A 33 -15.38 24.26 10.86
CA ALA A 33 -15.39 24.50 12.30
C ALA A 33 -14.08 23.97 12.86
N SER A 34 -13.25 24.85 13.41
CA SER A 34 -12.08 24.48 14.14
C SER A 34 -12.54 23.53 15.26
N VAL A 35 -12.12 22.27 15.20
CA VAL A 35 -12.30 21.35 16.33
C VAL A 35 -11.52 21.99 17.48
N GLN A 36 -12.22 22.71 18.35
CA GLN A 36 -11.63 23.22 19.57
C GLN A 36 -11.23 21.99 20.40
N ASN A 37 -9.94 21.76 20.53
CA ASN A 37 -9.37 20.77 21.43
C ASN A 37 -9.56 21.24 22.89
N THR A 38 -10.81 21.40 23.30
CA THR A 38 -11.12 21.63 24.71
C THR A 38 -10.82 20.32 25.43
N PRO A 39 -9.98 20.31 26.47
CA PRO A 39 -9.68 19.10 27.21
C PRO A 39 -10.98 18.49 27.74
N ILE A 40 -11.27 17.26 27.32
CA ILE A 40 -12.45 16.52 27.80
C ILE A 40 -12.16 16.11 29.24
N LYS A 41 -13.03 16.51 30.17
CA LYS A 41 -12.93 16.09 31.57
C LYS A 41 -13.80 14.85 31.76
N LEU A 42 -13.15 13.72 32.03
CA LEU A 42 -13.84 12.47 32.38
C LEU A 42 -14.13 12.51 33.89
N THR A 43 -15.40 12.65 34.26
CA THR A 43 -15.80 12.91 35.65
C THR A 43 -16.29 11.66 36.39
N SER A 44 -16.60 10.60 35.65
CA SER A 44 -17.04 9.35 36.23
C SER A 44 -16.37 8.13 35.60
N ALA A 45 -16.44 6.98 36.24
CA ALA A 45 -16.01 5.70 35.66
C ALA A 45 -16.77 5.39 34.36
N SER A 46 -18.06 5.73 34.30
CA SER A 46 -18.89 5.57 33.10
C SER A 46 -18.36 6.43 31.94
N ASP A 47 -18.02 7.70 32.18
CA ASP A 47 -17.47 8.59 31.15
C ASP A 47 -16.17 8.01 30.57
N THR A 48 -15.32 7.50 31.49
CA THR A 48 -14.05 6.86 31.10
C THR A 48 -14.27 5.66 30.18
N VAL A 49 -15.23 4.78 30.51
CA VAL A 49 -15.57 3.61 29.70
C VAL A 49 -16.11 4.03 28.33
N GLN A 50 -17.04 4.99 28.28
CA GLN A 50 -17.63 5.46 27.02
C GLN A 50 -16.57 6.08 26.10
N TYR A 51 -15.71 6.93 26.64
CA TYR A 51 -14.61 7.51 25.88
C TYR A 51 -13.64 6.43 25.34
N THR A 52 -13.31 5.45 26.20
CA THR A 52 -12.41 4.35 25.84
C THR A 52 -12.99 3.49 24.71
N LEU A 53 -14.30 3.20 24.72
CA LEU A 53 -14.96 2.48 23.64
C LEU A 53 -14.86 3.24 22.31
N GLY A 54 -15.12 4.56 22.34
CA GLY A 54 -14.95 5.40 21.15
C GLY A 54 -13.51 5.43 20.65
N ALA A 55 -12.54 5.58 21.56
CA ALA A 55 -11.12 5.56 21.24
C ALA A 55 -10.67 4.22 20.64
N PHE A 56 -11.16 3.09 21.20
CA PHE A 56 -10.89 1.75 20.68
C PHE A 56 -11.38 1.58 19.24
N ILE A 57 -12.62 1.99 18.95
CA ILE A 57 -13.17 1.96 17.58
C ILE A 57 -12.33 2.85 16.65
N GLY A 58 -11.96 4.05 17.10
CA GLY A 58 -11.11 4.97 16.32
C GLY A 58 -9.73 4.38 16.02
N GLN A 59 -9.10 3.74 17.00
CA GLN A 59 -7.82 3.04 16.81
C GLN A 59 -7.95 1.89 15.81
N TRP A 60 -9.06 1.12 15.90
CA TRP A 60 -9.32 0.04 14.95
C TRP A 60 -9.50 0.58 13.53
N PHE A 61 -10.20 1.69 13.34
CA PHE A 61 -10.34 2.35 12.04
C PHE A 61 -8.98 2.77 11.46
N VAL A 62 -8.19 3.49 12.25
CA VAL A 62 -6.84 3.94 11.83
C VAL A 62 -5.95 2.76 11.45
N LYS A 63 -5.93 1.73 12.31
CA LYS A 63 -5.14 0.51 12.05
C LYS A 63 -5.52 -0.20 10.74
N ASN A 64 -6.82 -0.22 10.42
CA ASN A 64 -7.34 -0.91 9.23
C ASN A 64 -7.52 0.01 8.02
N GLY A 65 -7.13 1.29 8.12
CA GLY A 65 -7.20 2.26 7.03
C GLY A 65 -8.61 2.77 6.74
N PHE A 66 -9.57 2.57 7.66
CA PHE A 66 -10.92 3.12 7.51
C PHE A 66 -10.96 4.61 7.81
N GLY A 67 -11.75 5.34 7.03
CA GLY A 67 -12.10 6.73 7.28
C GLY A 67 -13.62 6.90 7.37
N ILE A 68 -14.06 7.85 8.20
CA ILE A 68 -15.47 8.24 8.27
C ILE A 68 -15.65 9.48 7.39
N SER A 69 -16.06 9.28 6.13
CA SER A 69 -16.34 10.37 5.20
C SER A 69 -17.74 11.00 5.42
N ASN A 70 -18.68 10.21 5.95
CA ASN A 70 -20.02 10.68 6.29
C ASN A 70 -20.37 10.28 7.75
N LYS A 71 -20.08 11.21 8.65
CA LYS A 71 -20.33 11.00 10.09
C LYS A 71 -21.80 10.73 10.41
N ALA A 72 -22.73 11.41 9.73
CA ALA A 72 -24.16 11.25 10.00
C ALA A 72 -24.66 9.84 9.67
N LEU A 73 -24.22 9.27 8.54
CA LEU A 73 -24.56 7.88 8.19
C LEU A 73 -23.90 6.88 9.13
N PHE A 74 -22.64 7.13 9.53
CA PHE A 74 -21.95 6.28 10.48
C PHE A 74 -22.66 6.27 11.83
N ASP A 75 -22.96 7.43 12.40
CA ASP A 75 -23.68 7.56 13.68
C ASP A 75 -25.08 6.93 13.61
N ARG A 76 -25.76 7.07 12.45
CA ARG A 76 -27.07 6.46 12.25
C ARG A 76 -26.98 4.93 12.27
N GLY A 77 -26.05 4.33 11.54
CA GLY A 77 -25.87 2.88 11.52
C GLY A 77 -25.53 2.32 12.89
N LEU A 78 -24.65 3.01 13.64
CA LEU A 78 -24.33 2.63 15.02
C LEU A 78 -25.57 2.70 15.93
N THR A 79 -26.33 3.78 15.83
CA THR A 79 -27.55 4.00 16.64
C THR A 79 -28.63 2.97 16.34
N ASP A 80 -28.86 2.63 15.06
CA ASP A 80 -29.89 1.67 14.67
C ASP A 80 -29.60 0.29 15.29
N VAL A 81 -28.35 -0.18 15.26
CA VAL A 81 -27.94 -1.44 15.89
C VAL A 81 -28.09 -1.38 17.41
N MET A 82 -27.60 -0.31 18.06
CA MET A 82 -27.63 -0.15 19.51
C MET A 82 -29.09 -0.05 20.06
N THR A 83 -30.01 0.49 19.27
CA THR A 83 -31.42 0.65 19.64
C THR A 83 -32.31 -0.47 19.10
N LYS A 84 -31.72 -1.53 18.54
CA LYS A 84 -32.43 -2.69 17.95
C LYS A 84 -33.41 -2.29 16.85
N LYS A 85 -33.13 -1.24 16.10
CA LYS A 85 -33.89 -0.85 14.92
C LYS A 85 -33.40 -1.61 13.69
N PRO A 86 -34.25 -1.83 12.70
CA PRO A 86 -33.82 -2.39 11.43
C PRO A 86 -32.70 -1.54 10.80
N THR A 87 -31.63 -2.19 10.35
CA THR A 87 -30.55 -1.55 9.60
C THR A 87 -30.97 -1.33 8.15
N ALA A 88 -30.45 -0.29 7.50
CA ALA A 88 -30.70 -0.02 6.08
C ALA A 88 -30.13 -1.10 5.14
N ILE A 89 -29.25 -1.95 5.65
CA ILE A 89 -28.59 -3.04 4.93
C ILE A 89 -28.85 -4.34 5.72
N PRO A 90 -29.19 -5.47 5.03
CA PRO A 90 -29.38 -6.74 5.72
C PRO A 90 -28.15 -7.16 6.53
N ASP A 91 -28.33 -7.63 7.74
CA ASP A 91 -27.24 -8.03 8.65
C ASP A 91 -26.29 -9.05 8.03
N SER A 92 -26.83 -9.96 7.19
CA SER A 92 -26.05 -10.99 6.51
C SER A 92 -24.97 -10.45 5.55
N VAL A 93 -25.11 -9.21 5.07
CA VAL A 93 -24.13 -8.62 4.11
C VAL A 93 -23.24 -7.55 4.76
N ILE A 94 -23.49 -7.13 6.01
CA ILE A 94 -22.70 -6.09 6.68
C ILE A 94 -21.23 -6.52 6.81
N ALA A 95 -20.98 -7.68 7.40
CA ALA A 95 -19.61 -8.16 7.60
C ALA A 95 -18.87 -8.43 6.27
N PRO A 96 -19.45 -9.08 5.26
CA PRO A 96 -18.85 -9.20 3.94
C PRO A 96 -18.50 -7.87 3.27
N LEU A 97 -19.38 -6.86 3.36
CA LEU A 97 -19.10 -5.53 2.80
C LEU A 97 -17.94 -4.84 3.49
N VAL A 98 -17.88 -4.89 4.82
CA VAL A 98 -16.77 -4.32 5.60
C VAL A 98 -15.46 -5.03 5.25
N SER A 99 -15.46 -6.37 5.19
CA SER A 99 -14.27 -7.16 4.83
C SER A 99 -13.77 -6.84 3.42
N ASN A 100 -14.67 -6.75 2.44
CA ASN A 100 -14.30 -6.40 1.07
C ASN A 100 -13.72 -4.98 0.98
N TYR A 101 -14.35 -4.02 1.66
CA TYR A 101 -13.83 -2.65 1.71
C TYR A 101 -12.43 -2.60 2.36
N GLN A 102 -12.22 -3.35 3.43
CA GLN A 102 -10.93 -3.47 4.09
C GLN A 102 -9.83 -3.98 3.13
N LEU A 103 -10.12 -5.02 2.35
CA LEU A 103 -9.17 -5.52 1.35
C LEU A 103 -8.84 -4.48 0.29
N ILE A 104 -9.83 -3.72 -0.18
CA ILE A 104 -9.62 -2.63 -1.15
C ILE A 104 -8.70 -1.55 -0.57
N VAL A 105 -8.97 -1.09 0.64
CA VAL A 105 -8.18 -0.04 1.32
C VAL A 105 -6.76 -0.52 1.59
N GLN A 106 -6.60 -1.75 2.11
CA GLN A 106 -5.29 -2.35 2.34
C GLN A 106 -4.50 -2.49 1.04
N GLY A 107 -5.13 -2.98 -0.02
CA GLY A 107 -4.49 -3.12 -1.32
C GLY A 107 -4.07 -1.80 -1.95
N ALA A 108 -4.86 -0.73 -1.77
CA ALA A 108 -4.49 0.62 -2.22
C ALA A 108 -3.28 1.17 -1.44
N ARG A 109 -3.27 1.02 -0.11
CA ARG A 109 -2.13 1.39 0.74
C ARG A 109 -0.87 0.61 0.37
N SER A 110 -0.99 -0.69 0.15
CA SER A 110 0.14 -1.54 -0.23
C SER A 110 0.77 -1.10 -1.55
N ARG A 111 -0.04 -0.77 -2.56
CA ARG A 111 0.46 -0.22 -3.83
C ARG A 111 1.20 1.09 -3.64
N GLN A 112 0.65 2.00 -2.86
CA GLN A 112 1.34 3.27 -2.56
C GLN A 112 2.70 3.04 -1.90
N LEU A 113 2.80 2.12 -0.94
CA LEU A 113 4.05 1.77 -0.27
C LEU A 113 5.03 1.08 -1.23
N GLU A 114 4.54 0.23 -2.14
CA GLU A 114 5.34 -0.38 -3.20
C GLU A 114 5.94 0.67 -4.13
N ASP A 115 5.11 1.60 -4.64
CA ASP A 115 5.55 2.69 -5.50
C ASP A 115 6.63 3.55 -4.83
N GLN A 116 6.44 3.91 -3.57
CA GLN A 116 7.42 4.66 -2.77
C GLN A 116 8.72 3.89 -2.58
N LEU A 117 8.64 2.58 -2.30
CA LEU A 117 9.81 1.73 -2.12
C LEU A 117 10.66 1.68 -3.39
N PHE A 118 10.04 1.34 -4.54
CA PHE A 118 10.78 1.21 -5.80
C PHE A 118 11.26 2.56 -6.35
N ALA A 119 10.50 3.64 -6.16
CA ALA A 119 10.96 4.99 -6.46
C ALA A 119 12.20 5.35 -5.63
N ALA A 120 12.21 4.98 -4.35
CA ALA A 120 13.35 5.21 -3.46
C ALA A 120 14.59 4.37 -3.82
N LEU A 121 14.45 3.22 -4.47
CA LEU A 121 15.54 2.36 -4.89
C LEU A 121 16.12 2.75 -6.26
N LYS A 122 15.34 3.43 -7.08
CA LYS A 122 15.71 3.78 -8.46
C LYS A 122 17.02 4.59 -8.51
N GLY A 123 17.99 4.08 -9.25
CA GLY A 123 19.27 4.74 -9.47
C GLY A 123 20.20 4.82 -8.25
N LYS A 124 19.88 4.14 -7.15
CA LYS A 124 20.78 4.10 -5.99
C LYS A 124 22.00 3.24 -6.25
N PRO A 125 23.19 3.71 -5.91
CA PRO A 125 24.43 2.91 -6.00
C PRO A 125 24.32 1.62 -5.19
N GLY A 126 24.83 0.50 -5.74
CA GLY A 126 24.81 -0.81 -5.08
C GLY A 126 23.49 -1.57 -5.19
N VAL A 127 22.46 -1.00 -5.79
CA VAL A 127 21.20 -1.69 -6.08
C VAL A 127 21.27 -2.32 -7.48
N GLY A 128 21.21 -3.65 -7.54
CA GLY A 128 21.00 -4.38 -8.78
C GLY A 128 19.51 -4.52 -9.09
N VAL A 129 19.18 -4.63 -10.38
CA VAL A 129 17.79 -4.78 -10.84
C VAL A 129 17.75 -5.90 -11.87
N LEU A 130 16.85 -6.87 -11.69
CA LEU A 130 16.57 -7.90 -12.69
C LEU A 130 15.57 -7.40 -13.75
N PRO A 131 15.55 -7.99 -14.94
CA PRO A 131 14.62 -7.58 -16.01
C PRO A 131 13.14 -7.68 -15.60
N ASN A 132 12.79 -8.57 -14.68
CA ASN A 132 11.44 -8.74 -14.14
C ASN A 132 11.06 -7.72 -13.07
N GLY A 133 11.98 -6.80 -12.69
CA GLY A 133 11.75 -5.74 -11.71
C GLY A 133 12.12 -6.09 -10.27
N VAL A 134 12.64 -7.27 -9.98
CA VAL A 134 13.22 -7.58 -8.67
C VAL A 134 14.47 -6.73 -8.46
N HIS A 135 14.55 -6.02 -7.35
CA HIS A 135 15.74 -5.28 -6.94
C HIS A 135 16.50 -6.04 -5.86
N TYR A 136 17.81 -5.86 -5.80
CA TYR A 136 18.62 -6.52 -4.77
C TYR A 136 19.85 -5.73 -4.37
N ILE A 137 20.35 -5.98 -3.18
CA ILE A 137 21.62 -5.48 -2.67
C ILE A 137 22.41 -6.66 -2.15
N VAL A 138 23.67 -6.80 -2.59
CA VAL A 138 24.58 -7.80 -2.04
C VAL A 138 25.15 -7.27 -0.73
N VAL A 139 24.62 -7.78 0.40
CA VAL A 139 25.05 -7.40 1.75
C VAL A 139 26.36 -8.09 2.10
N LYS A 140 26.46 -9.39 1.77
CA LYS A 140 27.68 -10.20 1.93
C LYS A 140 27.86 -11.07 0.70
N ALA A 141 28.97 -10.87 0.00
CA ALA A 141 29.35 -11.74 -1.10
C ALA A 141 29.92 -13.08 -0.60
N ALA A 142 29.83 -14.11 -1.42
CA ALA A 142 30.46 -15.42 -1.20
C ALA A 142 30.90 -16.04 -2.53
N GLN A 143 31.68 -17.12 -2.45
CA GLN A 143 32.19 -17.87 -3.60
C GLN A 143 31.58 -19.28 -3.69
N GLY A 144 30.46 -19.52 -2.98
CA GLY A 144 29.79 -20.81 -2.98
C GLY A 144 29.11 -21.16 -4.30
N ILE A 145 28.58 -22.34 -4.41
CA ILE A 145 27.83 -22.81 -5.58
C ILE A 145 26.50 -22.05 -5.70
N ARG A 146 26.00 -21.91 -6.92
CA ARG A 146 24.67 -21.39 -7.20
C ARG A 146 23.69 -22.53 -7.48
N ALA A 147 22.42 -22.29 -7.16
CA ALA A 147 21.38 -23.27 -7.41
C ALA A 147 20.95 -23.26 -8.88
N ASN A 148 20.73 -24.45 -9.45
CA ASN A 148 20.02 -24.62 -10.70
C ASN A 148 18.49 -24.64 -10.47
N PRO A 149 17.67 -24.53 -11.52
CA PRO A 149 16.24 -24.76 -11.42
C PRO A 149 15.92 -26.11 -10.79
N ALA A 150 15.01 -26.10 -9.81
CA ALA A 150 14.59 -27.28 -9.02
C ALA A 150 15.62 -27.86 -8.05
N ASP A 151 16.83 -27.31 -7.91
CA ASP A 151 17.71 -27.67 -6.80
C ASP A 151 17.06 -27.31 -5.46
N THR A 152 17.40 -28.09 -4.44
CA THR A 152 16.96 -27.78 -3.07
C THR A 152 17.91 -26.79 -2.43
N VAL A 153 17.35 -25.74 -1.85
CA VAL A 153 18.10 -24.72 -1.12
C VAL A 153 17.74 -24.73 0.36
N VAL A 154 18.73 -24.43 1.19
CA VAL A 154 18.57 -24.17 2.62
C VAL A 154 18.86 -22.70 2.84
N LEU A 155 17.87 -21.94 3.33
CA LEU A 155 18.05 -20.52 3.54
C LEU A 155 17.40 -20.06 4.84
N ASN A 156 17.99 -19.04 5.44
CA ASN A 156 17.31 -18.23 6.45
C ASN A 156 16.84 -16.93 5.82
N ALA A 157 15.69 -16.44 6.28
CA ALA A 157 15.12 -15.19 5.79
C ALA A 157 14.46 -14.41 6.92
N ILE A 158 14.59 -13.07 6.83
CA ILE A 158 13.72 -12.13 7.51
C ILE A 158 12.91 -11.44 6.44
N GLY A 159 11.59 -11.61 6.49
CA GLY A 159 10.65 -10.95 5.59
C GLY A 159 9.97 -9.77 6.26
N VAL A 160 10.03 -8.60 5.62
CA VAL A 160 9.38 -7.38 6.11
C VAL A 160 8.54 -6.74 5.00
N PHE A 161 7.47 -6.05 5.40
CA PHE A 161 6.73 -5.18 4.49
C PHE A 161 7.47 -3.85 4.28
N PRO A 162 7.10 -3.05 3.27
CA PRO A 162 7.73 -1.75 3.04
C PRO A 162 7.63 -0.78 4.23
N ASP A 163 6.66 -0.97 5.12
CA ASP A 163 6.51 -0.18 6.35
C ASP A 163 7.37 -0.68 7.53
N GLY A 164 8.18 -1.73 7.30
CA GLY A 164 9.07 -2.32 8.30
C GLY A 164 8.44 -3.41 9.17
N THR A 165 7.14 -3.71 9.00
CA THR A 165 6.48 -4.78 9.76
C THR A 165 7.04 -6.15 9.36
N VAL A 166 7.53 -6.92 10.33
CA VAL A 166 8.07 -8.27 10.11
C VAL A 166 6.93 -9.28 9.98
N PHE A 167 6.89 -10.03 8.87
CA PHE A 167 5.93 -11.12 8.66
C PHE A 167 6.57 -12.51 8.68
N GLU A 168 7.89 -12.60 8.46
CA GLU A 168 8.66 -13.85 8.50
C GLU A 168 10.00 -13.63 9.21
N ASP A 169 10.40 -14.55 10.09
CA ASP A 169 11.71 -14.53 10.74
C ASP A 169 12.12 -15.96 11.09
N THR A 170 12.90 -16.58 10.20
CA THR A 170 13.37 -17.95 10.38
C THR A 170 14.46 -18.08 11.45
N PHE A 171 15.20 -16.98 11.73
CA PHE A 171 16.20 -16.99 12.78
C PHE A 171 15.55 -17.07 14.16
N LYS A 172 14.49 -16.26 14.36
CA LYS A 172 13.72 -16.28 15.61
C LYS A 172 13.00 -17.61 15.81
N LYS A 173 12.47 -18.19 14.74
CA LYS A 173 11.84 -19.52 14.74
C LYS A 173 12.86 -20.65 14.90
N LYS A 174 14.15 -20.39 14.68
CA LYS A 174 15.25 -21.40 14.63
C LYS A 174 14.96 -22.51 13.62
N GLN A 175 14.28 -22.17 12.54
CA GLN A 175 13.84 -23.11 11.51
C GLN A 175 14.15 -22.56 10.13
N PRO A 176 15.27 -22.96 9.51
CA PRO A 176 15.59 -22.61 8.14
C PRO A 176 14.53 -23.12 7.16
N ILE A 177 14.34 -22.40 6.08
CA ILE A 177 13.50 -22.86 4.96
C ILE A 177 14.32 -23.84 4.12
N VAL A 178 13.78 -25.05 3.93
CA VAL A 178 14.33 -26.06 3.04
C VAL A 178 13.32 -26.33 1.95
N THR A 179 13.63 -25.93 0.72
CA THR A 179 12.68 -26.01 -0.39
C THR A 179 13.40 -26.09 -1.74
N ALA A 180 12.70 -26.58 -2.76
CA ALA A 180 13.18 -26.45 -4.13
C ALA A 180 13.03 -25.01 -4.64
N THR A 181 13.98 -24.52 -5.44
CA THR A 181 13.98 -23.16 -5.97
C THR A 181 12.67 -22.80 -6.68
N ASN A 182 12.09 -23.73 -7.43
CA ASN A 182 10.85 -23.56 -8.18
C ASN A 182 9.56 -23.59 -7.32
N ARG A 183 9.68 -23.82 -6.01
CA ARG A 183 8.56 -23.70 -5.05
C ARG A 183 8.55 -22.38 -4.30
N LEU A 184 9.57 -21.56 -4.49
CA LEU A 184 9.58 -20.19 -4.00
C LEU A 184 8.64 -19.31 -4.85
N ILE A 185 8.22 -18.18 -4.28
CA ILE A 185 7.51 -17.16 -5.07
C ILE A 185 8.37 -16.72 -6.26
N PRO A 186 7.77 -16.31 -7.39
CA PRO A 186 8.52 -16.03 -8.62
C PRO A 186 9.74 -15.12 -8.42
N GLY A 187 9.58 -14.02 -7.67
CA GLY A 187 10.69 -13.09 -7.43
C GLY A 187 11.83 -13.66 -6.61
N LEU A 188 11.56 -14.59 -5.69
CA LEU A 188 12.63 -15.26 -4.93
C LEU A 188 13.24 -16.44 -5.70
N SER A 189 12.45 -17.16 -6.50
CA SER A 189 12.93 -18.28 -7.29
C SER A 189 14.08 -17.85 -8.22
N GLU A 190 13.97 -16.73 -8.89
CA GLU A 190 14.99 -16.22 -9.80
C GLU A 190 16.23 -15.71 -9.05
N ILE A 191 16.01 -14.89 -8.02
CA ILE A 191 17.13 -14.25 -7.31
C ILE A 191 17.99 -15.26 -6.53
N VAL A 192 17.36 -16.29 -5.92
CA VAL A 192 18.09 -17.30 -5.14
C VAL A 192 19.02 -18.11 -6.04
N GLN A 193 18.68 -18.32 -7.32
CA GLN A 193 19.56 -18.99 -8.28
C GLN A 193 20.80 -18.14 -8.65
N LEU A 194 20.73 -16.83 -8.48
CA LEU A 194 21.88 -15.94 -8.69
C LEU A 194 22.78 -15.83 -7.45
N MET A 195 22.26 -16.20 -6.28
CA MET A 195 23.01 -16.13 -5.02
C MET A 195 24.01 -17.29 -4.89
N PRO A 196 25.31 -17.01 -4.63
CA PRO A 196 26.23 -18.06 -4.19
C PRO A 196 25.88 -18.51 -2.76
N SER A 197 26.00 -19.81 -2.45
CA SER A 197 25.86 -20.29 -1.07
C SER A 197 26.89 -19.62 -0.15
N GLY A 198 26.48 -19.28 1.07
CA GLY A 198 27.22 -18.46 2.04
C GLY A 198 27.03 -16.95 1.88
N SER A 199 26.31 -16.48 0.87
CA SER A 199 26.02 -15.05 0.67
C SER A 199 24.79 -14.57 1.43
N VAL A 200 24.73 -13.25 1.66
CA VAL A 200 23.56 -12.55 2.24
C VAL A 200 23.14 -11.45 1.32
N TRP A 201 21.90 -11.49 0.88
CA TRP A 201 21.34 -10.47 0.00
C TRP A 201 20.07 -9.89 0.59
N ARG A 202 19.88 -8.58 0.40
CA ARG A 202 18.58 -7.94 0.60
C ARG A 202 17.86 -7.88 -0.74
N VAL A 203 16.65 -8.40 -0.78
CA VAL A 203 15.86 -8.57 -2.00
C VAL A 203 14.53 -7.84 -1.85
N PHE A 204 14.17 -7.06 -2.88
CA PHE A 204 12.92 -6.31 -2.94
C PHE A 204 12.09 -6.91 -4.07
N VAL A 205 11.00 -7.56 -3.72
CA VAL A 205 10.14 -8.29 -4.63
C VAL A 205 8.86 -7.48 -4.90
N PRO A 206 8.61 -7.08 -6.16
CA PRO A 206 7.33 -6.47 -6.53
C PRO A 206 6.15 -7.39 -6.18
N SER A 207 5.03 -6.81 -5.80
CA SER A 207 3.86 -7.58 -5.36
C SER A 207 3.40 -8.62 -6.38
N VAL A 208 3.49 -8.31 -7.68
CA VAL A 208 3.13 -9.21 -8.79
C VAL A 208 4.01 -10.46 -8.89
N LEU A 209 5.24 -10.40 -8.36
CA LEU A 209 6.18 -11.53 -8.28
C LEU A 209 6.20 -12.17 -6.89
N GLY A 210 5.39 -11.67 -5.98
CA GLY A 210 5.11 -12.20 -4.66
C GLY A 210 3.77 -12.93 -4.62
N TYR A 211 2.84 -12.41 -3.80
CA TYR A 211 1.51 -13.00 -3.62
C TYR A 211 0.41 -12.25 -4.37
N GLY A 212 0.74 -11.20 -5.12
CA GLY A 212 -0.14 -10.49 -6.04
C GLY A 212 -1.36 -9.83 -5.39
N PRO A 213 -2.45 -9.67 -6.17
CA PRO A 213 -3.67 -9.00 -5.71
C PRO A 213 -4.46 -9.81 -4.67
N ALA A 214 -4.22 -11.10 -4.55
CA ALA A 214 -4.87 -11.93 -3.54
C ALA A 214 -4.21 -11.80 -2.16
N GLY A 215 -2.90 -11.60 -2.12
CA GLY A 215 -2.14 -11.67 -0.87
C GLY A 215 -2.19 -13.06 -0.23
N VAL A 216 -2.04 -13.11 1.09
CA VAL A 216 -2.29 -14.30 1.92
C VAL A 216 -3.20 -13.88 3.08
N PRO A 217 -4.39 -14.46 3.22
CA PRO A 217 -5.35 -14.08 4.25
C PRO A 217 -4.70 -14.02 5.64
N ASN A 218 -4.93 -12.94 6.37
CA ASN A 218 -4.41 -12.67 7.72
C ASN A 218 -2.87 -12.59 7.84
N LEU A 219 -2.13 -12.72 6.77
CA LEU A 219 -0.67 -12.69 6.81
C LEU A 219 -0.08 -11.61 5.89
N ILE A 220 -0.44 -11.62 4.61
CA ILE A 220 0.12 -10.69 3.61
C ILE A 220 -1.02 -9.96 2.91
N PRO A 221 -1.12 -8.63 3.08
CA PRO A 221 -2.17 -7.85 2.43
C PRO A 221 -2.09 -7.91 0.89
N PRO A 222 -3.21 -7.66 0.19
CA PRO A 222 -3.24 -7.56 -1.26
C PRO A 222 -2.21 -6.56 -1.82
N ASN A 223 -1.62 -6.87 -2.97
CA ASN A 223 -0.71 -5.97 -3.70
C ASN A 223 0.47 -5.47 -2.85
N THR A 224 1.03 -6.31 -1.99
CA THR A 224 2.11 -5.93 -1.07
C THR A 224 3.45 -6.37 -1.63
N ALA A 225 4.36 -5.41 -1.86
CA ALA A 225 5.76 -5.70 -2.11
C ALA A 225 6.41 -6.32 -0.87
N LEU A 226 7.39 -7.18 -1.08
CA LEU A 226 8.06 -7.89 0.00
C LEU A 226 9.55 -7.56 0.00
N VAL A 227 10.09 -7.34 1.17
CA VAL A 227 11.53 -7.14 1.36
C VAL A 227 12.06 -8.30 2.18
N TYR A 228 13.08 -8.98 1.66
CA TYR A 228 13.71 -10.09 2.35
C TYR A 228 15.19 -9.84 2.57
N ASP A 229 15.67 -10.12 3.76
CA ASP A 229 17.09 -10.38 4.02
C ASP A 229 17.30 -11.89 3.99
N ILE A 230 17.98 -12.37 2.94
CA ILE A 230 18.16 -13.80 2.70
C ILE A 230 19.62 -14.18 2.96
N THR A 231 19.83 -15.20 3.78
CA THR A 231 21.11 -15.92 3.90
C THR A 231 20.96 -17.27 3.20
N LEU A 232 21.60 -17.46 2.06
CA LEU A 232 21.64 -18.76 1.38
C LEU A 232 22.72 -19.62 2.03
N MET A 233 22.30 -20.61 2.80
CA MET A 233 23.22 -21.45 3.59
C MET A 233 23.81 -22.58 2.76
N GLU A 234 22.97 -23.32 2.04
CA GLU A 234 23.36 -24.54 1.34
C GLU A 234 22.55 -24.70 0.04
N VAL A 235 23.18 -25.28 -0.96
CA VAL A 235 22.54 -25.74 -2.19
C VAL A 235 22.76 -27.24 -2.32
N LYS A 236 21.68 -28.00 -2.47
CA LYS A 236 21.67 -29.44 -2.69
C LYS A 236 21.18 -29.71 -4.10
N SER A 237 22.12 -30.02 -5.00
CA SER A 237 21.79 -30.31 -6.39
C SER A 237 20.90 -31.55 -6.48
N LYS A 238 19.85 -31.45 -7.27
CA LYS A 238 19.02 -32.61 -7.59
C LYS A 238 19.84 -33.53 -8.51
N LYS A 239 20.12 -34.73 -8.01
CA LYS A 239 20.74 -35.81 -8.82
C LYS A 239 19.77 -36.26 -9.91
#